data_c385c39d4ea8930471034bc13b712953
#
_entry.id   c385c39d4ea8930471034bc13b712953
#
_cell.length_a   1.000
_cell.length_b   1.000
_cell.length_c   1.000
_cell.angle_alpha   90.00
_cell.angle_beta   90.00
_cell.angle_gamma   90.00
#
_symmetry.space_group_name_H-M   'P 1'
#
loop_
_entity.id
_entity.type
_entity.pdbx_description
1 polymer ?
#
loop_
_entity_poly.entity_id
_entity_poly.type
_entity_poly.pdbx_seq_one_letter_code
_entity_poly.pdbx_strand_id
1 'polypeptide(L)'
;MALKVGDKAPEFKLKDSFEKEVSLSDFKGKRIILYFYPKDNTPGCTKEACNFKENWDLLQKNNIVVLGISKDNASSHQKFIEKFNLPFILLTDPEPFKVSSNYDSYGLKKFMGKEYMGMMRNTFLIDTDGNIEKIYLKIKAAIMADHIIADLGLS
;
A
#
# COMPACT_ATOMS: atom_id res chain seq x y z
N MET A 1 -17.38 9.52 1.46
CA MET A 1 -17.83 8.30 2.14
C MET A 1 -16.62 7.60 2.72
N ALA A 2 -16.63 7.36 3.99
CA ALA A 2 -15.47 6.79 4.68
C ALA A 2 -15.51 5.26 4.70
N LEU A 3 -14.41 4.63 4.33
CA LEU A 3 -14.25 3.20 4.49
C LEU A 3 -14.07 2.85 5.95
N LYS A 4 -14.55 1.68 6.34
CA LYS A 4 -14.43 1.19 7.70
C LYS A 4 -14.20 -0.32 7.71
N VAL A 5 -13.72 -0.81 8.84
CA VAL A 5 -13.53 -2.25 9.06
C VAL A 5 -14.85 -2.97 8.84
N GLY A 6 -14.79 -4.06 8.08
CA GLY A 6 -15.95 -4.85 7.70
C GLY A 6 -16.49 -4.51 6.31
N ASP A 7 -16.15 -3.35 5.76
CA ASP A 7 -16.59 -2.98 4.42
C ASP A 7 -15.85 -3.84 3.37
N LYS A 8 -16.53 -4.08 2.24
CA LYS A 8 -15.88 -4.72 1.11
C LYS A 8 -14.80 -3.79 0.57
N ALA A 9 -13.59 -4.32 0.39
CA ALA A 9 -12.51 -3.54 -0.19
C ALA A 9 -12.85 -3.16 -1.64
N PRO A 10 -12.78 -1.87 -2.02
CA PRO A 10 -13.07 -1.46 -3.39
C PRO A 10 -12.16 -2.17 -4.41
N GLU A 11 -12.77 -2.78 -5.41
CA GLU A 11 -12.03 -3.43 -6.50
C GLU A 11 -11.29 -2.38 -7.32
N PHE A 12 -10.15 -2.78 -7.86
CA PHE A 12 -9.37 -1.91 -8.75
C PHE A 12 -8.62 -2.75 -9.78
N LYS A 13 -8.19 -2.06 -10.83
CA LYS A 13 -7.30 -2.61 -11.84
C LYS A 13 -6.27 -1.53 -12.13
N LEU A 14 -5.04 -1.75 -11.74
CA LEU A 14 -3.92 -0.81 -11.89
C LEU A 14 -2.75 -1.50 -12.57
N LYS A 15 -1.82 -0.72 -13.11
CA LYS A 15 -0.62 -1.27 -13.74
C LYS A 15 0.54 -1.33 -12.76
N ASP A 16 1.32 -2.40 -12.84
CA ASP A 16 2.53 -2.56 -12.04
C ASP A 16 3.74 -1.88 -12.72
N SER A 17 4.94 -2.14 -12.19
CA SER A 17 6.18 -1.55 -12.72
C SER A 17 6.57 -2.04 -14.11
N PHE A 18 5.95 -3.10 -14.61
CA PHE A 18 6.12 -3.62 -15.96
C PHE A 18 4.92 -3.31 -16.86
N GLU A 19 4.04 -2.43 -16.40
CA GLU A 19 2.81 -2.03 -17.08
C GLU A 19 1.82 -3.18 -17.29
N LYS A 20 1.94 -4.24 -16.49
CA LYS A 20 0.96 -5.33 -16.45
C LYS A 20 -0.21 -4.94 -15.57
N GLU A 21 -1.42 -5.27 -16.01
CA GLU A 21 -2.61 -5.02 -15.23
C GLU A 21 -2.68 -5.97 -14.02
N VAL A 22 -2.93 -5.37 -12.85
CA VAL A 22 -3.08 -6.11 -11.58
C VAL A 22 -4.42 -5.68 -10.96
N SER A 23 -5.25 -6.65 -10.65
CA SER A 23 -6.53 -6.41 -10.00
C SER A 23 -6.50 -6.92 -8.58
N LEU A 24 -7.27 -6.28 -7.70
CA LEU A 24 -7.40 -6.76 -6.32
C LEU A 24 -7.89 -8.22 -6.30
N SER A 25 -8.85 -8.54 -7.17
CA SER A 25 -9.42 -9.89 -7.28
C SER A 25 -8.43 -10.96 -7.71
N ASP A 26 -7.27 -10.58 -8.28
CA ASP A 26 -6.21 -11.54 -8.62
C ASP A 26 -5.67 -12.27 -7.40
N PHE A 27 -5.84 -11.70 -6.22
CA PHE A 27 -5.32 -12.23 -4.95
C PHE A 27 -6.42 -12.79 -4.05
N LYS A 28 -7.56 -13.08 -4.62
CA LYS A 28 -8.70 -13.63 -3.87
C LYS A 28 -8.28 -14.90 -3.12
N GLY A 29 -8.69 -15.00 -1.85
CA GLY A 29 -8.31 -16.12 -1.00
C GLY A 29 -7.04 -15.90 -0.21
N LYS A 30 -6.35 -14.79 -0.46
CA LYS A 30 -5.15 -14.41 0.30
C LYS A 30 -5.43 -13.15 1.11
N ARG A 31 -4.70 -12.99 2.21
CA ARG A 31 -4.71 -11.76 2.97
C ARG A 31 -3.82 -10.75 2.24
N ILE A 32 -4.25 -9.49 2.15
CA ILE A 32 -3.54 -8.46 1.41
C ILE A 32 -3.24 -7.27 2.31
N ILE A 33 -1.99 -6.84 2.31
CA ILE A 33 -1.60 -5.54 2.88
C ILE A 33 -1.51 -4.57 1.72
N LEU A 34 -2.46 -3.63 1.67
CA LEU A 34 -2.52 -2.61 0.63
C LEU A 34 -2.12 -1.28 1.25
N TYR A 35 -0.96 -0.74 0.86
CA TYR A 35 -0.52 0.52 1.45
C TYR A 35 -0.36 1.61 0.39
N PHE A 36 -0.86 2.80 0.73
CA PHE A 36 -0.74 4.00 -0.09
C PHE A 36 0.42 4.85 0.44
N TYR A 37 1.21 5.42 -0.46
CA TYR A 37 2.34 6.24 -0.07
C TYR A 37 2.54 7.38 -1.06
N PRO A 38 3.11 8.54 -0.62
CA PRO A 38 3.18 9.74 -1.44
C PRO A 38 4.09 9.66 -2.64
N LYS A 39 5.30 9.10 -2.50
CA LYS A 39 6.29 9.16 -3.59
C LYS A 39 7.43 8.17 -3.40
N ASP A 40 7.81 7.50 -4.51
CA ASP A 40 8.96 6.60 -4.54
C ASP A 40 10.24 7.29 -4.10
N ASN A 41 11.11 6.54 -3.44
CA ASN A 41 12.47 6.93 -3.10
C ASN A 41 12.57 8.20 -2.25
N THR A 42 11.54 8.48 -1.44
CA THR A 42 11.61 9.50 -0.39
C THR A 42 11.96 8.81 0.93
N PRO A 43 12.53 9.54 1.93
CA PRO A 43 12.98 8.88 3.17
C PRO A 43 11.91 8.06 3.88
N GLY A 44 10.71 8.60 4.06
CA GLY A 44 9.63 7.89 4.73
C GLY A 44 9.13 6.69 3.95
N CYS A 45 8.93 6.84 2.65
CA CYS A 45 8.45 5.76 1.79
C CYS A 45 9.49 4.66 1.64
N THR A 46 10.78 5.02 1.63
CA THR A 46 11.87 4.04 1.60
C THR A 46 11.89 3.23 2.89
N LYS A 47 11.75 3.87 4.05
CA LYS A 47 11.71 3.16 5.34
C LYS A 47 10.53 2.20 5.41
N GLU A 48 9.38 2.60 4.92
CA GLU A 48 8.19 1.75 4.90
C GLU A 48 8.39 0.52 4.00
N ALA A 49 8.87 0.73 2.78
CA ALA A 49 9.14 -0.35 1.84
C ALA A 49 10.18 -1.31 2.38
N CYS A 50 11.26 -0.80 2.97
CA CYS A 50 12.31 -1.63 3.56
C CYS A 50 11.81 -2.42 4.77
N ASN A 51 10.91 -1.85 5.56
CA ASN A 51 10.31 -2.58 6.69
C ASN A 51 9.48 -3.77 6.19
N PHE A 52 8.71 -3.61 5.12
CA PHE A 52 8.02 -4.75 4.50
C PHE A 52 9.00 -5.78 3.94
N LYS A 53 10.08 -5.32 3.33
CA LYS A 53 11.11 -6.22 2.81
C LYS A 53 11.77 -7.03 3.92
N GLU A 54 12.12 -6.40 5.02
CA GLU A 54 12.75 -7.07 6.19
C GLU A 54 11.87 -8.19 6.73
N ASN A 55 10.55 -8.04 6.64
CA ASN A 55 9.58 -9.00 7.15
C ASN A 55 9.01 -9.90 6.04
N TRP A 56 9.59 -9.86 4.84
CA TRP A 56 9.04 -10.52 3.68
C TRP A 56 8.84 -12.02 3.86
N ASP A 57 9.85 -12.72 4.38
CA ASP A 57 9.79 -14.18 4.56
C ASP A 57 8.63 -14.58 5.49
N LEU A 58 8.45 -13.82 6.57
CA LEU A 58 7.37 -14.07 7.51
C LEU A 58 6.00 -13.82 6.87
N LEU A 59 5.88 -12.74 6.10
CA LEU A 59 4.64 -12.43 5.39
C LEU A 59 4.30 -13.50 4.37
N GLN A 60 5.29 -13.95 3.59
CA GLN A 60 5.12 -15.04 2.61
C GLN A 60 4.69 -16.33 3.28
N LYS A 61 5.35 -16.68 4.39
CA LYS A 61 5.02 -17.87 5.16
C LYS A 61 3.56 -17.90 5.59
N ASN A 62 3.00 -16.73 5.86
CA ASN A 62 1.61 -16.58 6.29
C ASN A 62 0.66 -16.28 5.12
N ASN A 63 1.14 -16.41 3.89
CA ASN A 63 0.35 -16.24 2.67
C ASN A 63 -0.25 -14.82 2.55
N ILE A 64 0.53 -13.81 2.93
CA ILE A 64 0.12 -12.41 2.88
C ILE A 64 0.79 -11.72 1.70
N VAL A 65 -0.01 -11.08 0.86
CA VAL A 65 0.45 -10.29 -0.29
C VAL A 65 0.63 -8.84 0.13
N VAL A 66 1.69 -8.18 -0.34
CA VAL A 66 1.92 -6.75 -0.11
C VAL A 66 1.81 -6.02 -1.45
N LEU A 67 0.96 -5.00 -1.50
CA LEU A 67 0.79 -4.14 -2.67
C LEU A 67 0.98 -2.69 -2.24
N GLY A 68 1.90 -1.99 -2.88
CA GLY A 68 2.09 -0.56 -2.65
C GLY A 68 1.48 0.24 -3.79
N ILE A 69 0.83 1.34 -3.48
CA ILE A 69 0.19 2.22 -4.48
C ILE A 69 0.66 3.66 -4.30
N SER A 70 1.14 4.26 -5.37
CA SER A 70 1.41 5.69 -5.44
C SER A 70 1.01 6.23 -6.81
N LYS A 71 1.21 7.52 -7.03
CA LYS A 71 0.97 8.15 -8.33
C LYS A 71 2.16 8.06 -9.28
N ASP A 72 3.29 7.53 -8.80
CA ASP A 72 4.50 7.42 -9.60
C ASP A 72 4.31 6.47 -10.77
N ASN A 73 5.02 6.72 -11.87
CA ASN A 73 4.90 5.89 -13.07
C ASN A 73 5.73 4.60 -12.97
N ALA A 74 5.58 3.72 -13.96
CA ALA A 74 6.27 2.43 -13.99
C ALA A 74 7.80 2.57 -13.93
N SER A 75 8.36 3.54 -14.64
CA SER A 75 9.81 3.78 -14.65
C SER A 75 10.32 4.15 -13.26
N SER A 76 9.59 5.01 -12.54
CA SER A 76 9.92 5.38 -11.16
C SER A 76 9.88 4.16 -10.24
N HIS A 77 8.82 3.36 -10.34
CA HIS A 77 8.67 2.13 -9.55
C HIS A 77 9.80 1.14 -9.82
N GLN A 78 10.19 0.95 -11.08
CA GLN A 78 11.30 0.06 -11.43
C GLN A 78 12.60 0.49 -10.75
N LYS A 79 12.92 1.78 -10.80
CA LYS A 79 14.13 2.33 -10.17
C LYS A 79 14.11 2.13 -8.66
N PHE A 80 12.96 2.35 -8.04
CA PHE A 80 12.80 2.18 -6.61
C PHE A 80 12.97 0.70 -6.21
N ILE A 81 12.31 -0.19 -6.92
CA ILE A 81 12.41 -1.64 -6.70
C ILE A 81 13.86 -2.11 -6.86
N GLU A 82 14.55 -1.69 -7.92
CA GLU A 82 15.94 -2.09 -8.16
C GLU A 82 16.89 -1.55 -7.10
N LYS A 83 16.71 -0.30 -6.72
CA LYS A 83 17.60 0.34 -5.75
C LYS A 83 17.59 -0.36 -4.38
N PHE A 84 16.43 -0.83 -3.95
CA PHE A 84 16.26 -1.42 -2.62
C PHE A 84 15.92 -2.91 -2.65
N ASN A 85 15.92 -3.53 -3.84
CA ASN A 85 15.58 -4.94 -4.02
C ASN A 85 14.23 -5.29 -3.39
N LEU A 86 13.20 -4.53 -3.73
CA LEU A 86 11.88 -4.73 -3.15
C LEU A 86 11.22 -5.97 -3.73
N PRO A 87 10.77 -6.93 -2.91
CA PRO A 87 10.24 -8.20 -3.40
C PRO A 87 8.75 -8.20 -3.69
N PHE A 88 8.08 -7.08 -3.53
CA PHE A 88 6.63 -6.98 -3.69
C PHE A 88 6.26 -6.02 -4.82
N ILE A 89 4.97 -6.01 -5.15
CA ILE A 89 4.43 -5.25 -6.30
C ILE A 89 4.14 -3.81 -5.93
N LEU A 90 4.57 -2.87 -6.79
CA LEU A 90 4.19 -1.46 -6.71
C LEU A 90 3.27 -1.14 -7.88
N LEU A 91 2.18 -0.44 -7.59
CA LEU A 91 1.14 -0.10 -8.56
C LEU A 91 1.03 1.41 -8.74
N THR A 92 0.64 1.82 -9.94
CA THR A 92 0.42 3.23 -10.26
C THR A 92 -1.06 3.55 -10.27
N ASP A 93 -1.47 4.53 -9.47
CA ASP A 93 -2.82 5.09 -9.53
C ASP A 93 -2.76 6.38 -10.36
N PRO A 94 -3.17 6.32 -11.63
CA PRO A 94 -3.06 7.49 -12.51
C PRO A 94 -4.12 8.54 -12.20
N GLU A 95 -3.84 9.78 -12.62
CA GLU A 95 -4.82 10.86 -12.52
C GLU A 95 -6.15 10.44 -13.18
N PRO A 96 -7.31 10.64 -12.55
CA PRO A 96 -7.57 11.50 -11.38
C PRO A 96 -7.50 10.80 -10.01
N PHE A 97 -6.69 9.78 -9.86
CA PHE A 97 -6.42 9.11 -8.57
C PHE A 97 -7.68 8.48 -7.97
N LYS A 98 -8.42 7.79 -8.81
CA LYS A 98 -9.72 7.22 -8.44
C LYS A 98 -9.60 6.13 -7.37
N VAL A 99 -8.60 5.27 -7.49
CA VAL A 99 -8.41 4.16 -6.53
C VAL A 99 -8.04 4.73 -5.17
N SER A 100 -7.09 5.64 -5.13
CA SER A 100 -6.68 6.29 -3.87
C SER A 100 -7.84 7.03 -3.22
N SER A 101 -8.69 7.69 -4.02
CA SER A 101 -9.88 8.38 -3.53
C SER A 101 -10.91 7.39 -2.98
N ASN A 102 -11.10 6.25 -3.65
CA ASN A 102 -12.04 5.21 -3.19
C ASN A 102 -11.59 4.59 -1.85
N TYR A 103 -10.29 4.64 -1.56
CA TYR A 103 -9.73 4.16 -0.30
C TYR A 103 -9.49 5.31 0.69
N ASP A 104 -10.10 6.48 0.47
CA ASP A 104 -9.95 7.65 1.36
C ASP A 104 -8.48 8.05 1.58
N SER A 105 -7.63 7.75 0.60
CA SER A 105 -6.18 7.93 0.70
C SER A 105 -5.63 9.02 -0.22
N TYR A 106 -6.50 9.82 -0.80
CA TYR A 106 -6.14 11.01 -1.56
C TYR A 106 -7.00 12.17 -1.09
N GLY A 107 -6.37 13.25 -0.68
CA GLY A 107 -7.11 14.38 -0.15
C GLY A 107 -6.22 15.55 0.22
N LEU A 108 -6.79 16.50 0.94
CA LEU A 108 -6.12 17.73 1.34
C LEU A 108 -5.08 17.45 2.42
N LYS A 109 -3.85 17.90 2.15
CA LYS A 109 -2.73 17.81 3.09
C LYS A 109 -2.23 19.21 3.41
N LYS A 110 -1.69 19.39 4.61
CA LYS A 110 -1.07 20.65 5.04
C LYS A 110 0.40 20.40 5.36
N PHE A 111 1.26 21.26 4.84
CA PHE A 111 2.69 21.21 5.12
C PHE A 111 3.25 22.63 5.12
N MET A 112 3.85 23.03 6.23
CA MET A 112 4.47 24.35 6.40
C MET A 112 3.54 25.51 6.02
N GLY A 113 2.27 25.42 6.46
CA GLY A 113 1.27 26.48 6.21
C GLY A 113 0.65 26.44 4.82
N LYS A 114 1.06 25.51 3.97
CA LYS A 114 0.49 25.35 2.63
C LYS A 114 -0.45 24.15 2.58
N GLU A 115 -1.54 24.31 1.85
CA GLU A 115 -2.49 23.21 1.59
C GLU A 115 -2.30 22.72 0.17
N TYR A 116 -2.35 21.40 -0.01
CA TYR A 116 -2.26 20.79 -1.34
C TYR A 116 -2.95 19.43 -1.33
N MET A 117 -3.38 18.98 -2.51
CA MET A 117 -3.96 17.66 -2.67
C MET A 117 -2.84 16.62 -2.83
N GLY A 118 -2.95 15.51 -2.14
CA GLY A 118 -1.90 14.48 -2.22
C GLY A 118 -2.32 13.15 -1.61
N MET A 119 -1.44 12.17 -1.79
CA MET A 119 -1.63 10.82 -1.24
C MET A 119 -1.39 10.82 0.26
N MET A 120 -2.27 10.12 0.96
CA MET A 120 -2.14 9.89 2.40
C MET A 120 -1.44 8.55 2.63
N ARG A 121 -0.64 8.47 3.70
CA ARG A 121 0.05 7.23 4.05
C ARG A 121 -0.88 6.33 4.88
N ASN A 122 -1.81 5.70 4.19
CA ASN A 122 -2.79 4.81 4.80
C ASN A 122 -2.51 3.37 4.38
N THR A 123 -2.75 2.44 5.29
CA THR A 123 -2.58 1.00 5.02
C THR A 123 -3.85 0.25 5.39
N PHE A 124 -4.25 -0.65 4.51
CA PHE A 124 -5.45 -1.46 4.68
C PHE A 124 -5.07 -2.94 4.70
N LEU A 125 -5.54 -3.65 5.72
CA LEU A 125 -5.42 -5.10 5.74
C LEU A 125 -6.72 -5.68 5.24
N ILE A 126 -6.65 -6.46 4.17
CA ILE A 126 -7.82 -7.07 3.51
C ILE A 126 -7.78 -8.56 3.79
N ASP A 127 -8.89 -9.11 4.26
CA ASP A 127 -8.97 -10.53 4.60
C ASP A 127 -9.17 -11.42 3.36
N THR A 128 -9.22 -12.73 3.58
CA THR A 128 -9.33 -13.70 2.50
C THR A 128 -10.66 -13.64 1.75
N ASP A 129 -11.66 -12.99 2.33
CA ASP A 129 -12.98 -12.81 1.70
C ASP A 129 -13.09 -11.49 0.94
N GLY A 130 -12.05 -10.66 0.98
CA GLY A 130 -12.03 -9.38 0.29
C GLY A 130 -12.62 -8.23 1.09
N ASN A 131 -12.79 -8.41 2.39
CA ASN A 131 -13.29 -7.36 3.29
C ASN A 131 -12.16 -6.70 4.04
N ILE A 132 -12.34 -5.42 4.40
CA ILE A 132 -11.33 -4.69 5.17
C ILE A 132 -11.32 -5.23 6.60
N GLU A 133 -10.19 -5.81 6.98
CA GLU A 133 -9.99 -6.39 8.31
C GLU A 133 -9.49 -5.34 9.30
N LYS A 134 -8.56 -4.48 8.87
CA LYS A 134 -7.99 -3.41 9.70
C LYS A 134 -7.57 -2.23 8.84
N ILE A 135 -7.54 -1.03 9.44
CA ILE A 135 -7.12 0.21 8.80
C ILE A 135 -6.06 0.88 9.67
N TYR A 136 -4.93 1.25 9.08
CA TYR A 136 -3.82 1.87 9.78
C TYR A 136 -3.58 3.26 9.20
N LEU A 137 -3.89 4.31 9.97
CA LEU A 137 -3.83 5.69 9.50
C LEU A 137 -2.65 6.50 10.03
N LYS A 138 -2.14 6.15 11.22
CA LYS A 138 -1.13 6.97 11.91
C LYS A 138 0.04 6.16 12.43
N ILE A 139 0.38 5.07 11.75
CA ILE A 139 1.53 4.26 12.14
C ILE A 139 2.77 4.79 11.44
N LYS A 140 3.89 4.85 12.16
CA LYS A 140 5.17 5.29 11.60
C LYS A 140 5.59 4.36 10.46
N ALA A 141 6.02 4.97 9.35
CA ALA A 141 6.43 4.23 8.14
C ALA A 141 7.50 3.18 8.46
N ALA A 142 8.49 3.52 9.27
CA ALA A 142 9.63 2.65 9.57
C ALA A 142 9.25 1.35 10.29
N ILE A 143 8.07 1.28 10.92
CA ILE A 143 7.63 0.10 11.68
C ILE A 143 6.28 -0.44 11.22
N MET A 144 5.82 -0.05 10.03
CA MET A 144 4.48 -0.44 9.56
C MET A 144 4.32 -1.95 9.50
N ALA A 145 5.27 -2.66 8.89
CA ALA A 145 5.20 -4.12 8.78
C ALA A 145 5.30 -4.77 10.16
N ASP A 146 6.20 -4.28 11.01
CA ASP A 146 6.35 -4.79 12.38
C ASP A 146 5.05 -4.65 13.16
N HIS A 147 4.39 -3.51 13.02
CA HIS A 147 3.13 -3.24 13.71
C HIS A 147 2.03 -4.21 13.27
N ILE A 148 1.90 -4.43 11.96
CA ILE A 148 0.89 -5.34 11.41
C ILE A 148 1.16 -6.77 11.87
N ILE A 149 2.41 -7.19 11.83
CA ILE A 149 2.83 -8.54 12.26
C ILE A 149 2.48 -8.76 13.73
N ALA A 150 2.80 -7.79 14.58
CA ALA A 150 2.46 -7.86 16.01
C ALA A 150 0.95 -7.93 16.22
N ASP A 151 0.22 -7.12 15.46
CA ASP A 151 -1.24 -7.02 15.53
C ASP A 151 -1.92 -8.35 15.15
N LEU A 152 -1.33 -9.07 14.19
CA LEU A 152 -1.83 -10.37 13.75
C LEU A 152 -1.27 -11.55 14.54
N GLY A 153 -0.34 -11.31 15.46
CA GLY A 153 0.28 -12.36 16.26
C GLY A 153 1.13 -13.34 15.44
N LEU A 154 1.75 -12.88 14.38
CA LEU A 154 2.58 -13.73 13.52
C LEU A 154 3.98 -13.94 14.10
N SER A 155 4.53 -15.12 13.84
CA SER A 155 5.89 -15.44 14.27
C SER A 155 6.55 -16.47 13.35
#